data_fef60693955bd83dc54d80c304a8eeab
#
_entry.id   fef60693955bd83dc54d80c304a8eeab
#
_cell.length_a   1.000
_cell.length_b   1.000
_cell.length_c   1.000
_cell.angle_alpha   90.00
_cell.angle_beta   90.00
_cell.angle_gamma   90.00
#
_symmetry.space_group_name_H-M   'P 1'
#
loop_
_entity.id
_entity.type
_entity.pdbx_description
1 polymer ?
#
loop_
_entity_poly.entity_id
_entity_poly.type
_entity_poly.pdbx_seq_one_letter_code
_entity_poly.pdbx_strand_id
1 'polypeptide(L)'
;MKMKKVLLGALLLTFLCSCVPGKAVNAMESKKVILNPLPKSAAEIKPANTPQQTAAYTIAALVRYTENAEAGIAMLDVRRGPRPLNNFNKQFLRDQLRGKEYTARSYFDGANPDNNYTPSMPYTLTVSENPYSYQNEGYARLLLKSGGADNQRFITLRLKPSTGEWYLWEYEGLLAGIRIPAKDDPWK
;
A
#
# COMPACT_ATOMS: atom_id res chain seq x y z
N MET A 1 -25.59 68.07 49.92
CA MET A 1 -25.77 66.58 49.94
C MET A 1 -25.63 66.13 48.49
N LYS A 2 -24.47 65.57 48.10
CA LYS A 2 -24.11 65.20 46.71
C LYS A 2 -24.30 63.69 46.52
N MET A 3 -25.26 63.32 45.72
CA MET A 3 -25.46 61.88 45.31
C MET A 3 -24.40 61.46 44.29
N LYS A 4 -23.61 60.42 44.60
CA LYS A 4 -22.70 59.79 43.68
C LYS A 4 -23.46 58.75 42.85
N LYS A 5 -23.47 58.93 41.53
CA LYS A 5 -23.99 57.91 40.59
C LYS A 5 -22.91 56.78 40.44
N VAL A 6 -23.30 55.56 40.76
CA VAL A 6 -22.49 54.37 40.48
C VAL A 6 -22.86 53.87 39.11
N LEU A 7 -21.85 53.84 38.22
CA LEU A 7 -21.97 53.29 36.87
C LEU A 7 -21.64 51.80 36.92
N LEU A 8 -22.65 50.98 36.69
CA LEU A 8 -22.48 49.50 36.61
C LEU A 8 -22.11 49.14 35.16
N GLY A 9 -20.81 48.83 34.95
CA GLY A 9 -20.31 48.35 33.65
C GLY A 9 -20.61 46.85 33.48
N ALA A 10 -21.50 46.52 32.57
CA ALA A 10 -21.74 45.13 32.18
C ALA A 10 -20.62 44.65 31.23
N LEU A 11 -19.81 43.74 31.73
CA LEU A 11 -18.76 43.05 30.94
C LEU A 11 -19.40 41.91 30.13
N LEU A 12 -19.59 42.14 28.83
CA LEU A 12 -20.11 41.16 27.91
C LEU A 12 -18.95 40.17 27.53
N LEU A 13 -18.92 38.98 28.13
CA LEU A 13 -17.99 37.91 27.78
C LEU A 13 -18.52 37.23 26.52
N THR A 14 -17.97 37.56 25.35
CA THR A 14 -18.24 36.83 24.09
C THR A 14 -17.40 35.55 24.11
N PHE A 15 -18.05 34.40 24.32
CA PHE A 15 -17.50 33.07 24.12
C PHE A 15 -17.34 32.83 22.62
N LEU A 16 -16.13 33.01 22.08
CA LEU A 16 -15.74 32.55 20.75
C LEU A 16 -15.61 31.01 20.79
N CYS A 17 -16.68 30.33 20.42
CA CYS A 17 -16.65 28.90 20.18
C CYS A 17 -15.79 28.65 18.93
N SER A 18 -14.52 28.33 19.12
CA SER A 18 -13.61 27.88 18.04
C SER A 18 -14.07 26.50 17.59
N CYS A 19 -14.89 26.43 16.55
CA CYS A 19 -15.11 25.18 15.81
C CYS A 19 -13.80 24.78 15.15
N VAL A 20 -13.03 23.92 15.79
CA VAL A 20 -11.96 23.17 15.12
C VAL A 20 -12.64 22.24 14.10
N PRO A 21 -12.39 22.38 12.79
CA PRO A 21 -12.96 21.45 11.83
C PRO A 21 -12.41 20.06 12.16
N GLY A 22 -13.28 19.19 12.69
CA GLY A 22 -12.96 17.78 12.90
C GLY A 22 -12.51 17.20 11.55
N LYS A 23 -11.28 16.67 11.46
CA LYS A 23 -10.86 15.89 10.29
C LYS A 23 -11.93 14.83 10.05
N ALA A 24 -12.49 14.81 8.83
CA ALA A 24 -13.46 13.80 8.44
C ALA A 24 -12.82 12.40 8.64
N VAL A 25 -13.37 11.63 9.56
CA VAL A 25 -12.82 10.33 10.04
C VAL A 25 -12.84 9.25 8.95
N ASN A 26 -13.35 9.55 7.75
CA ASN A 26 -13.58 8.60 6.65
C ASN A 26 -12.81 8.89 5.36
N ALA A 27 -11.88 9.81 5.33
CA ALA A 27 -11.11 10.08 4.11
C ALA A 27 -10.04 9.01 3.90
N MET A 28 -10.09 8.33 2.75
CA MET A 28 -9.03 7.44 2.30
C MET A 28 -7.85 8.31 1.86
N GLU A 29 -6.71 8.17 2.52
CA GLU A 29 -5.48 8.87 2.14
C GLU A 29 -4.67 7.98 1.20
N SER A 30 -4.21 8.53 0.07
CA SER A 30 -3.42 7.78 -0.91
C SER A 30 -2.05 8.42 -1.10
N LYS A 31 -1.02 7.57 -1.13
CA LYS A 31 0.37 7.95 -1.39
C LYS A 31 0.89 7.23 -2.63
N LYS A 32 1.65 7.95 -3.45
CA LYS A 32 2.31 7.37 -4.62
C LYS A 32 3.76 7.03 -4.28
N VAL A 33 4.16 5.80 -4.59
CA VAL A 33 5.54 5.34 -4.48
C VAL A 33 6.07 5.08 -5.88
N ILE A 34 7.17 5.74 -6.24
CA ILE A 34 7.81 5.64 -7.55
C ILE A 34 9.01 4.72 -7.44
N LEU A 35 9.10 3.75 -8.34
CA LEU A 35 10.25 2.87 -8.53
C LEU A 35 10.80 3.09 -9.96
N ASN A 36 12.03 3.58 -10.06
CA ASN A 36 12.64 3.82 -11.36
C ASN A 36 14.18 3.72 -11.26
N PRO A 37 14.76 2.65 -11.81
CA PRO A 37 14.13 1.47 -12.36
C PRO A 37 13.52 0.54 -11.29
N LEU A 38 12.78 -0.48 -11.73
CA LEU A 38 12.39 -1.57 -10.83
C LEU A 38 13.64 -2.33 -10.37
N PRO A 39 13.77 -2.66 -9.07
CA PRO A 39 14.85 -3.49 -8.57
C PRO A 39 14.77 -4.90 -9.19
N LYS A 40 15.93 -5.45 -9.56
CA LYS A 40 16.08 -6.74 -10.24
C LYS A 40 16.68 -7.83 -9.35
N SER A 41 17.18 -7.46 -8.19
CA SER A 41 17.85 -8.38 -7.26
C SER A 41 17.61 -8.00 -5.80
N ALA A 42 17.86 -8.95 -4.90
CA ALA A 42 17.79 -8.72 -3.46
C ALA A 42 18.74 -7.62 -2.98
N ALA A 43 19.90 -7.45 -3.63
CA ALA A 43 20.88 -6.41 -3.29
C ALA A 43 20.39 -4.98 -3.57
N GLU A 44 19.43 -4.82 -4.47
CA GLU A 44 18.81 -3.53 -4.81
C GLU A 44 17.64 -3.17 -3.88
N ILE A 45 17.18 -4.10 -3.06
CA ILE A 45 16.13 -3.87 -2.07
C ILE A 45 16.72 -3.15 -0.87
N LYS A 46 16.36 -1.87 -0.71
CA LYS A 46 16.82 -1.04 0.40
C LYS A 46 15.96 -1.25 1.65
N PRO A 47 16.46 -0.94 2.86
CA PRO A 47 15.65 -0.84 4.07
C PRO A 47 14.44 0.04 3.83
N ALA A 48 13.29 -0.37 4.35
CA ALA A 48 12.03 0.36 4.15
C ALA A 48 11.52 0.93 5.49
N ASN A 49 11.64 2.24 5.64
CA ASN A 49 11.22 2.96 6.85
C ASN A 49 9.73 3.34 6.81
N THR A 50 9.03 3.04 5.72
CA THR A 50 7.59 3.24 5.59
C THR A 50 6.92 1.97 5.07
N PRO A 51 5.68 1.70 5.51
CA PRO A 51 4.97 0.52 5.02
C PRO A 51 4.66 0.62 3.53
N GLN A 52 4.50 1.83 2.97
CA GLN A 52 4.27 2.05 1.54
C GLN A 52 5.49 1.63 0.70
N GLN A 53 6.72 1.89 1.17
CA GLN A 53 7.93 1.42 0.50
C GLN A 53 8.02 -0.11 0.50
N THR A 54 7.67 -0.75 1.62
CA THR A 54 7.63 -2.22 1.70
C THR A 54 6.60 -2.79 0.73
N ALA A 55 5.42 -2.18 0.62
CA ALA A 55 4.40 -2.57 -0.35
C ALA A 55 4.93 -2.47 -1.79
N ALA A 56 5.59 -1.36 -2.14
CA ALA A 56 6.15 -1.16 -3.47
C ALA A 56 7.25 -2.17 -3.81
N TYR A 57 8.17 -2.44 -2.89
CA TYR A 57 9.19 -3.47 -3.08
C TYR A 57 8.61 -4.88 -3.16
N THR A 58 7.49 -5.14 -2.46
CA THR A 58 6.79 -6.43 -2.58
C THR A 58 6.22 -6.61 -3.99
N ILE A 59 5.54 -5.59 -4.55
CA ILE A 59 5.05 -5.66 -5.94
C ILE A 59 6.20 -5.83 -6.93
N ALA A 60 7.30 -5.08 -6.78
CA ALA A 60 8.48 -5.25 -7.62
C ALA A 60 9.06 -6.67 -7.55
N ALA A 61 9.13 -7.25 -6.36
CA ALA A 61 9.59 -8.63 -6.17
C ALA A 61 8.65 -9.66 -6.82
N LEU A 62 7.34 -9.45 -6.77
CA LEU A 62 6.35 -10.29 -7.45
C LEU A 62 6.48 -10.18 -8.98
N VAL A 63 6.71 -8.99 -9.54
CA VAL A 63 7.01 -8.83 -10.97
C VAL A 63 8.31 -9.57 -11.30
N ARG A 64 9.36 -9.37 -10.51
CA ARG A 64 10.62 -10.07 -10.73
C ARG A 64 10.48 -11.58 -10.64
N TYR A 65 9.63 -12.09 -9.75
CA TYR A 65 9.32 -13.52 -9.64
C TYR A 65 8.80 -14.09 -10.97
N THR A 66 7.97 -13.36 -11.68
CA THR A 66 7.42 -13.83 -12.97
C THR A 66 8.45 -13.87 -14.11
N GLU A 67 9.55 -13.11 -13.98
CA GLU A 67 10.66 -13.10 -14.93
C GLU A 67 11.77 -14.10 -14.54
N ASN A 68 12.06 -14.17 -13.22
CA ASN A 68 13.06 -15.02 -12.61
C ASN A 68 12.62 -15.35 -11.19
N ALA A 69 12.11 -16.57 -11.00
CA ALA A 69 11.51 -17.00 -9.73
C ALA A 69 12.52 -16.97 -8.56
N GLU A 70 13.77 -17.35 -8.79
CA GLU A 70 14.80 -17.34 -7.76
C GLU A 70 15.12 -15.92 -7.27
N ALA A 71 15.34 -15.00 -8.20
CA ALA A 71 15.58 -13.60 -7.87
C ALA A 71 14.37 -12.97 -7.16
N GLY A 72 13.14 -13.25 -7.61
CA GLY A 72 11.92 -12.75 -6.96
C GLY A 72 11.74 -13.30 -5.54
N ILE A 73 12.02 -14.59 -5.32
CA ILE A 73 12.03 -15.21 -3.97
C ILE A 73 13.05 -14.52 -3.08
N ALA A 74 14.29 -14.33 -3.54
CA ALA A 74 15.32 -13.65 -2.77
C ALA A 74 14.92 -12.23 -2.37
N MET A 75 14.28 -11.47 -3.27
CA MET A 75 13.75 -10.13 -2.97
C MET A 75 12.62 -10.16 -1.95
N LEU A 76 11.69 -11.12 -2.06
CA LEU A 76 10.61 -11.32 -1.09
C LEU A 76 11.17 -11.71 0.27
N ASP A 77 12.18 -12.57 0.34
CA ASP A 77 12.81 -12.98 1.60
C ASP A 77 13.45 -11.79 2.32
N VAL A 78 14.10 -10.86 1.59
CA VAL A 78 14.58 -9.59 2.16
C VAL A 78 13.41 -8.79 2.76
N ARG A 79 12.27 -8.72 2.07
CA ARG A 79 11.10 -7.99 2.58
C ARG A 79 10.38 -8.70 3.72
N ARG A 80 10.49 -10.01 3.82
CA ARG A 80 9.95 -10.81 4.94
C ARG A 80 10.89 -10.85 6.16
N GLY A 81 12.16 -10.49 5.98
CA GLY A 81 13.15 -10.38 7.04
C GLY A 81 13.32 -11.70 7.80
N PRO A 82 13.02 -11.75 9.13
CA PRO A 82 13.22 -12.95 9.93
C PRO A 82 12.28 -14.12 9.60
N ARG A 83 11.37 -13.95 8.64
CA ARG A 83 10.37 -14.97 8.23
C ARG A 83 10.46 -15.25 6.73
N PRO A 84 11.56 -15.78 6.20
CA PRO A 84 11.68 -16.08 4.77
C PRO A 84 10.57 -17.03 4.29
N LEU A 85 10.36 -17.09 2.99
CA LEU A 85 9.36 -17.94 2.37
C LEU A 85 9.69 -19.43 2.63
N ASN A 86 8.75 -20.14 3.22
CA ASN A 86 8.83 -21.59 3.35
C ASN A 86 8.36 -22.29 2.06
N ASN A 87 8.42 -23.62 2.02
CA ASN A 87 8.05 -24.40 0.84
C ASN A 87 6.57 -24.22 0.45
N PHE A 88 5.67 -24.06 1.42
CA PHE A 88 4.26 -23.79 1.16
C PHE A 88 4.08 -22.43 0.46
N ASN A 89 4.73 -21.36 0.96
CA ASN A 89 4.66 -20.05 0.33
C ASN A 89 5.23 -20.07 -1.10
N LYS A 90 6.35 -20.78 -1.32
CA LYS A 90 6.96 -20.93 -2.67
C LYS A 90 6.04 -21.70 -3.62
N GLN A 91 5.38 -22.74 -3.13
CA GLN A 91 4.39 -23.47 -3.91
C GLN A 91 3.19 -22.58 -4.25
N PHE A 92 2.66 -21.86 -3.26
CA PHE A 92 1.55 -20.94 -3.45
C PHE A 92 1.87 -19.88 -4.52
N LEU A 93 3.04 -19.24 -4.48
CA LEU A 93 3.48 -18.29 -5.51
C LEU A 93 3.47 -18.91 -6.91
N ARG A 94 4.01 -20.11 -7.04
CA ARG A 94 4.09 -20.84 -8.30
C ARG A 94 2.68 -21.12 -8.87
N ASP A 95 1.76 -21.56 -8.01
CA ASP A 95 0.39 -21.93 -8.43
C ASP A 95 -0.42 -20.69 -8.79
N GLN A 96 -0.23 -19.57 -8.08
CA GLN A 96 -0.95 -18.33 -8.32
C GLN A 96 -0.43 -17.53 -9.52
N LEU A 97 0.87 -17.59 -9.80
CA LEU A 97 1.50 -16.74 -10.82
C LEU A 97 1.83 -17.46 -12.13
N ARG A 98 1.75 -18.79 -12.20
CA ARG A 98 2.00 -19.53 -13.45
C ARG A 98 1.00 -19.12 -14.53
N GLY A 99 1.49 -18.57 -15.64
CA GLY A 99 0.66 -18.05 -16.74
C GLY A 99 -0.17 -16.81 -16.39
N LYS A 100 0.17 -16.14 -15.28
CA LYS A 100 -0.53 -14.94 -14.79
C LYS A 100 0.45 -13.83 -14.44
N GLU A 101 1.47 -13.65 -15.26
CA GLU A 101 2.55 -12.67 -15.06
C GLU A 101 2.00 -11.23 -14.99
N TYR A 102 0.85 -11.00 -15.59
CA TYR A 102 0.12 -9.73 -15.54
C TYR A 102 -0.36 -9.34 -14.14
N THR A 103 -0.59 -10.32 -13.25
CA THR A 103 -1.18 -10.08 -11.92
C THR A 103 -0.37 -9.07 -11.11
N ALA A 104 0.93 -9.26 -11.01
CA ALA A 104 1.80 -8.33 -10.27
C ALA A 104 1.89 -6.95 -10.95
N ARG A 105 1.97 -6.91 -12.28
CA ARG A 105 2.02 -5.65 -13.05
C ARG A 105 0.76 -4.81 -12.94
N SER A 106 -0.38 -5.44 -12.67
CA SER A 106 -1.69 -4.78 -12.56
C SER A 106 -1.77 -3.70 -11.47
N TYR A 107 -0.83 -3.70 -10.53
CA TYR A 107 -0.78 -2.74 -9.42
C TYR A 107 -0.07 -1.43 -9.77
N PHE A 108 0.66 -1.37 -10.87
CA PHE A 108 1.26 -0.11 -11.32
C PHE A 108 0.26 0.76 -12.08
N ASP A 109 0.38 2.06 -11.90
CA ASP A 109 -0.47 3.05 -12.59
C ASP A 109 -0.42 2.85 -14.12
N GLY A 110 -1.56 2.96 -14.77
CA GLY A 110 -1.72 2.78 -16.21
C GLY A 110 -1.92 1.33 -16.67
N ALA A 111 -1.53 0.33 -15.87
CA ALA A 111 -1.72 -1.08 -16.23
C ALA A 111 -3.20 -1.49 -16.10
N ASN A 112 -3.76 -2.06 -17.18
CA ASN A 112 -5.15 -2.53 -17.21
C ASN A 112 -5.30 -3.69 -18.22
N PRO A 113 -6.46 -4.39 -18.26
CA PRO A 113 -6.66 -5.51 -19.16
C PRO A 113 -6.52 -5.15 -20.63
N ASP A 114 -6.95 -3.95 -21.05
CA ASP A 114 -6.99 -3.56 -22.46
C ASP A 114 -5.58 -3.27 -23.04
N ASN A 115 -4.63 -2.88 -22.18
CA ASN A 115 -3.24 -2.66 -22.60
C ASN A 115 -2.29 -3.80 -22.19
N ASN A 116 -2.83 -5.00 -21.93
CA ASN A 116 -2.07 -6.17 -21.50
C ASN A 116 -1.24 -5.90 -20.23
N TYR A 117 -1.77 -5.08 -19.34
CA TYR A 117 -1.11 -4.68 -18.08
C TYR A 117 0.29 -4.06 -18.30
N THR A 118 0.41 -3.24 -19.33
CA THR A 118 1.61 -2.44 -19.56
C THR A 118 1.54 -1.18 -18.69
N PRO A 119 2.44 -1.03 -17.69
CA PRO A 119 2.43 0.13 -16.80
C PRO A 119 2.86 1.41 -17.52
N SER A 120 2.40 2.55 -17.01
CA SER A 120 2.98 3.85 -17.34
C SER A 120 4.35 4.03 -16.69
N MET A 121 5.24 4.76 -17.35
CA MET A 121 6.54 5.11 -16.78
C MET A 121 6.52 6.52 -16.18
N PRO A 122 7.20 6.75 -15.07
CA PRO A 122 7.92 5.78 -14.21
C PRO A 122 6.96 4.83 -13.49
N TYR A 123 7.43 3.65 -13.11
CA TYR A 123 6.63 2.69 -12.35
C TYR A 123 6.14 3.32 -11.04
N THR A 124 4.83 3.52 -10.96
CA THR A 124 4.20 4.20 -9.84
C THR A 124 3.16 3.28 -9.21
N LEU A 125 3.27 3.07 -7.90
CA LEU A 125 2.30 2.32 -7.11
C LEU A 125 1.47 3.31 -6.28
N THR A 126 0.15 3.23 -6.38
CA THR A 126 -0.76 3.98 -5.52
C THR A 126 -1.16 3.12 -4.32
N VAL A 127 -0.73 3.54 -3.13
CA VAL A 127 -1.00 2.89 -1.84
C VAL A 127 -1.96 3.75 -1.05
N SER A 128 -3.06 3.17 -0.59
CA SER A 128 -4.09 3.89 0.15
C SER A 128 -4.16 3.41 1.60
N GLU A 129 -4.50 4.32 2.48
CA GLU A 129 -4.76 4.11 3.89
C GLU A 129 -6.22 4.47 4.22
N ASN A 130 -6.79 3.79 5.19
CA ASN A 130 -8.08 4.11 5.76
C ASN A 130 -7.97 4.19 7.31
N PRO A 131 -8.99 4.61 8.05
CA PRO A 131 -8.93 4.71 9.50
C PRO A 131 -8.54 3.43 10.25
N TYR A 132 -8.68 2.28 9.60
CA TYR A 132 -8.36 0.96 10.20
C TYR A 132 -6.98 0.44 9.80
N SER A 133 -6.24 1.16 8.94
CA SER A 133 -4.94 0.71 8.43
C SER A 133 -3.91 0.43 9.52
N TYR A 134 -3.99 1.14 10.66
CA TYR A 134 -3.08 0.99 11.80
C TYR A 134 -3.80 0.59 13.09
N GLN A 135 -4.94 -0.07 12.99
CA GLN A 135 -5.74 -0.48 14.14
C GLN A 135 -4.99 -1.46 15.08
N ASN A 136 -4.15 -2.31 14.52
CA ASN A 136 -3.32 -3.24 15.28
C ASN A 136 -1.92 -2.65 15.46
N GLU A 137 -1.49 -2.49 16.71
CA GLU A 137 -0.17 -1.94 17.03
C GLU A 137 0.95 -2.74 16.35
N GLY A 138 1.90 -2.03 15.73
CA GLY A 138 3.01 -2.63 15.02
C GLY A 138 2.65 -3.25 13.66
N TYR A 139 1.40 -3.11 13.20
CA TYR A 139 0.96 -3.57 11.88
C TYR A 139 0.38 -2.42 11.05
N ALA A 140 0.56 -2.51 9.75
CA ALA A 140 -0.10 -1.65 8.78
C ALA A 140 -0.82 -2.52 7.75
N ARG A 141 -2.14 -2.35 7.64
CA ARG A 141 -2.95 -2.98 6.60
C ARG A 141 -3.32 -1.96 5.55
N LEU A 142 -2.60 -1.99 4.43
CA LEU A 142 -2.73 -1.03 3.35
C LEU A 142 -3.56 -1.58 2.20
N LEU A 143 -4.09 -0.67 1.37
CA LEU A 143 -4.89 -0.99 0.21
C LEU A 143 -4.13 -0.62 -1.06
N LEU A 144 -4.06 -1.55 -2.00
CA LEU A 144 -3.46 -1.37 -3.31
C LEU A 144 -4.53 -1.44 -4.40
N LYS A 145 -4.56 -0.42 -5.27
CA LYS A 145 -5.42 -0.43 -6.45
C LYS A 145 -4.78 -1.26 -7.55
N SER A 146 -5.52 -2.20 -8.11
CA SER A 146 -5.15 -2.91 -9.33
C SER A 146 -6.02 -2.44 -10.49
N GLY A 147 -5.44 -2.26 -11.67
CA GLY A 147 -6.20 -1.97 -12.89
C GLY A 147 -7.06 -3.15 -13.38
N GLY A 148 -6.85 -4.33 -12.81
CA GLY A 148 -7.60 -5.56 -13.14
C GLY A 148 -8.61 -6.02 -12.09
N ALA A 149 -8.85 -5.24 -11.04
CA ALA A 149 -9.78 -5.61 -9.98
C ALA A 149 -10.73 -4.46 -9.64
N ASP A 150 -11.99 -4.78 -9.36
CA ASP A 150 -13.00 -3.77 -9.00
C ASP A 150 -12.76 -3.20 -7.60
N ASN A 151 -12.31 -4.05 -6.67
CA ASN A 151 -11.98 -3.64 -5.31
C ASN A 151 -10.47 -3.61 -5.09
N GLN A 152 -10.01 -2.70 -4.25
CA GLN A 152 -8.62 -2.67 -3.79
C GLN A 152 -8.25 -3.98 -3.08
N ARG A 153 -6.98 -4.34 -3.14
CA ARG A 153 -6.42 -5.51 -2.48
C ARG A 153 -5.63 -5.10 -1.26
N PHE A 154 -5.62 -5.96 -0.25
CA PHE A 154 -4.90 -5.69 1.00
C PHE A 154 -3.50 -6.30 0.97
N ILE A 155 -2.59 -5.57 1.61
CA ILE A 155 -1.28 -6.05 2.03
C ILE A 155 -1.12 -5.73 3.51
N THR A 156 -0.63 -6.69 4.29
CA THR A 156 -0.33 -6.48 5.71
C THR A 156 1.18 -6.41 5.90
N LEU A 157 1.62 -5.42 6.64
CA LEU A 157 3.02 -5.14 6.91
C LEU A 157 3.24 -5.09 8.42
N ARG A 158 4.45 -5.43 8.87
CA ARG A 158 4.81 -5.44 10.28
C ARG A 158 6.04 -4.57 10.55
N LEU A 159 5.93 -3.71 11.53
CA LEU A 159 7.04 -2.90 12.04
C LEU A 159 7.97 -3.77 12.90
N LYS A 160 9.27 -3.62 12.70
CA LYS A 160 10.30 -4.10 13.63
C LYS A 160 10.75 -2.91 14.49
N PRO A 161 10.28 -2.79 15.75
CA PRO A 161 10.52 -1.58 16.54
C PRO A 161 12.00 -1.27 16.78
N SER A 162 12.84 -2.30 16.88
CA SER A 162 14.28 -2.15 17.12
C SER A 162 15.04 -1.47 15.99
N THR A 163 14.52 -1.49 14.75
CA THR A 163 15.16 -0.88 13.58
C THR A 163 14.31 0.19 12.90
N GLY A 164 13.04 0.29 13.24
CA GLY A 164 12.09 1.17 12.57
C GLY A 164 11.71 0.72 11.15
N GLU A 165 12.13 -0.48 10.75
CA GLU A 165 11.85 -1.02 9.41
C GLU A 165 10.51 -1.74 9.36
N TRP A 166 9.86 -1.64 8.20
CA TRP A 166 8.65 -2.36 7.87
C TRP A 166 8.94 -3.59 7.03
N TYR A 167 8.34 -4.72 7.41
CA TYR A 167 8.49 -6.02 6.76
C TYR A 167 7.16 -6.53 6.22
N LEU A 168 7.22 -7.33 5.17
CA LEU A 168 6.06 -7.99 4.59
C LEU A 168 5.53 -9.07 5.55
N TRP A 169 4.23 -8.97 5.89
CA TRP A 169 3.56 -9.95 6.74
C TRP A 169 2.63 -10.85 5.93
N GLU A 170 1.66 -10.28 5.18
CA GLU A 170 0.70 -10.98 4.34
C GLU A 170 0.56 -10.27 3.00
N TYR A 171 0.51 -11.04 1.92
CA TYR A 171 0.39 -10.53 0.53
C TYR A 171 -0.48 -11.42 -0.37
N GLU A 172 -0.97 -12.53 0.15
CA GLU A 172 -1.67 -13.57 -0.61
C GLU A 172 -2.91 -13.00 -1.32
N GLY A 173 -3.59 -12.05 -0.69
CA GLY A 173 -4.74 -11.36 -1.26
C GLY A 173 -4.44 -10.53 -2.51
N LEU A 174 -3.17 -10.19 -2.76
CA LEU A 174 -2.76 -9.47 -3.97
C LEU A 174 -2.82 -10.34 -5.22
N LEU A 175 -2.76 -11.67 -5.09
CA LEU A 175 -2.60 -12.60 -6.21
C LEU A 175 -3.93 -13.15 -6.72
N ALA A 176 -5.06 -12.80 -6.10
CA ALA A 176 -6.35 -13.34 -6.42
C ALA A 176 -7.28 -12.31 -7.10
N GLY A 177 -8.12 -12.80 -8.03
CA GLY A 177 -9.21 -12.03 -8.60
C GLY A 177 -8.79 -10.85 -9.48
N ILE A 178 -7.65 -10.96 -10.16
CA ILE A 178 -7.23 -10.01 -11.20
C ILE A 178 -7.74 -10.54 -12.54
N ARG A 179 -8.45 -9.69 -13.28
CA ARG A 179 -8.99 -10.03 -14.61
C ARG A 179 -7.86 -10.40 -15.57
N ILE A 180 -8.14 -11.35 -16.46
CA ILE A 180 -7.19 -11.71 -17.53
C ILE A 180 -7.02 -10.56 -18.52
N PRO A 181 -5.89 -10.45 -19.24
CA PRO A 181 -5.74 -9.52 -20.33
C PRO A 181 -6.85 -9.65 -21.36
N ALA A 182 -7.34 -8.54 -21.90
CA ALA A 182 -8.43 -8.53 -22.87
C ALA A 182 -8.18 -9.38 -24.11
N LYS A 183 -6.92 -9.48 -24.52
CA LYS A 183 -6.52 -10.33 -25.67
C LYS A 183 -6.64 -11.83 -25.41
N ASP A 184 -6.65 -12.24 -24.13
CA ASP A 184 -6.71 -13.64 -23.71
C ASP A 184 -8.12 -14.02 -23.23
N ASP A 185 -9.06 -13.05 -23.23
CA ASP A 185 -10.44 -13.26 -22.79
C ASP A 185 -11.28 -13.87 -23.93
N PRO A 186 -11.75 -15.12 -23.80
CA PRO A 186 -12.55 -15.77 -24.85
C PRO A 186 -13.95 -15.18 -25.01
N TRP A 187 -14.37 -14.28 -24.11
CA TRP A 187 -15.70 -13.65 -24.14
C TRP A 187 -15.67 -12.18 -24.61
N LYS A 188 -14.53 -11.69 -25.09
CA LYS A 188 -14.36 -10.31 -25.53
C LYS A 188 -14.30 -10.14 -27.04
#